data_aa6029e11df9c7a94d0d45be49328416
#
_entry.id   aa6029e11df9c7a94d0d45be49328416
#
_cell.length_a   1.000
_cell.length_b   1.000
_cell.length_c   1.000
_cell.angle_alpha   90.00
_cell.angle_beta   90.00
_cell.angle_gamma   90.00
#
_symmetry.space_group_name_H-M   'P 1'
#
loop_
_entity.id
_entity.type
_entity.pdbx_description
1 polymer ?
#
loop_
_entity_poly.entity_id
_entity_poly.type
_entity_poly.pdbx_seq_one_letter_code
_entity_poly.pdbx_strand_id
1 'polypeptide(L)'
;MESLPSGIQYRHWPVDDAKACVLLAHGLAEHTGRYEHVAARFNECGVAVAGPDHIGHGASPGVRVYLKVFSEYLEPMLALRARIDDWYPGRPVFLMGHSMGGLISAHLLLTSQAAFRGAMLSGPAFHADPAPAPVMLIGRLLRYVLPKLGMVSLDANGVSRDPAVVADYIADPLVYNGKITTGLGIEMLDAMDVAITRAGEITLPIYIAHGDADVMAGPEGSQAFFDALGAQDKTLDFWPGLYHEILNEPESEEVITRYVNWLEAHL
;
A
#
# COMPACT_ATOMS: atom_id res chain seq x y z
N MET A 1 -5.29 15.93 11.04
CA MET A 1 -4.92 15.75 9.60
C MET A 1 -4.25 17.03 9.15
N GLU A 2 -3.15 16.93 8.44
CA GLU A 2 -2.33 18.02 7.94
C GLU A 2 -2.22 17.94 6.42
N SER A 3 -1.64 18.94 5.75
CA SER A 3 -1.49 18.94 4.31
C SER A 3 -0.07 19.27 3.85
N LEU A 4 0.37 18.60 2.80
CA LEU A 4 1.57 18.97 2.04
C LEU A 4 1.31 20.25 1.21
N PRO A 5 2.34 20.95 0.74
CA PRO A 5 2.19 22.11 -0.14
C PRO A 5 1.39 21.80 -1.41
N SER A 6 1.39 20.56 -1.89
CA SER A 6 0.56 20.09 -3.01
C SER A 6 -0.93 19.98 -2.69
N GLY A 7 -1.34 20.17 -1.44
CA GLY A 7 -2.71 19.95 -0.96
C GLY A 7 -3.03 18.51 -0.57
N ILE A 8 -2.10 17.59 -0.77
CA ILE A 8 -2.25 16.19 -0.33
C ILE A 8 -2.35 16.16 1.19
N GLN A 9 -3.41 15.53 1.70
CA GLN A 9 -3.64 15.35 3.13
C GLN A 9 -2.77 14.20 3.64
N TYR A 10 -2.29 14.31 4.90
CA TYR A 10 -1.56 13.22 5.55
C TYR A 10 -1.92 13.13 7.04
N ARG A 11 -1.67 11.97 7.61
CA ARG A 11 -1.68 11.75 9.06
C ARG A 11 -0.26 11.56 9.55
N HIS A 12 -0.02 12.04 10.76
CA HIS A 12 1.22 11.82 11.50
C HIS A 12 0.86 11.35 12.90
N TRP A 13 1.38 10.21 13.29
CA TRP A 13 1.29 9.63 14.64
C TRP A 13 2.68 9.75 15.28
N PRO A 14 2.92 10.88 15.96
CA PRO A 14 4.24 11.19 16.47
C PRO A 14 4.59 10.36 17.71
N VAL A 15 5.90 10.18 17.90
CA VAL A 15 6.50 9.65 19.13
C VAL A 15 7.68 10.54 19.47
N ASP A 16 7.72 11.02 20.72
CA ASP A 16 8.87 11.79 21.20
C ASP A 16 10.11 10.89 21.20
N ASP A 17 11.24 11.42 20.71
CA ASP A 17 12.50 10.66 20.58
C ASP A 17 12.35 9.31 19.86
N ALA A 18 11.51 9.25 18.81
CA ALA A 18 11.28 8.03 18.06
C ALA A 18 12.61 7.37 17.64
N LYS A 19 12.72 6.05 17.85
CA LYS A 19 13.91 5.26 17.45
C LYS A 19 13.96 4.97 15.95
N ALA A 20 12.78 5.00 15.31
CA ALA A 20 12.59 4.81 13.87
C ALA A 20 11.28 5.45 13.42
N CYS A 21 11.07 5.54 12.13
CA CYS A 21 9.83 6.03 11.52
C CYS A 21 9.31 5.04 10.47
N VAL A 22 7.98 5.00 10.28
CA VAL A 22 7.33 4.28 9.19
C VAL A 22 6.65 5.29 8.27
N LEU A 23 6.97 5.25 6.98
CA LEU A 23 6.20 5.90 5.93
C LEU A 23 5.17 4.91 5.40
N LEU A 24 3.88 5.18 5.60
CA LEU A 24 2.77 4.30 5.28
C LEU A 24 2.11 4.68 3.96
N ALA A 25 1.93 3.70 3.07
CA ALA A 25 1.14 3.78 1.84
C ALA A 25 -0.11 2.89 1.97
N HIS A 26 -1.29 3.50 1.97
CA HIS A 26 -2.57 2.80 2.08
C HIS A 26 -3.02 2.16 0.75
N GLY A 27 -4.06 1.33 0.79
CA GLY A 27 -4.60 0.61 -0.35
C GLY A 27 -5.51 1.43 -1.28
N LEU A 28 -6.02 0.78 -2.31
CA LEU A 28 -6.96 1.36 -3.26
C LEU A 28 -8.31 1.65 -2.59
N ALA A 29 -8.90 2.80 -2.93
CA ALA A 29 -10.22 3.24 -2.48
C ALA A 29 -10.37 3.56 -0.99
N GLU A 30 -9.33 3.43 -0.19
CA GLU A 30 -9.30 3.70 1.25
C GLU A 30 -8.48 4.95 1.62
N HIS A 31 -8.03 5.05 2.87
CA HIS A 31 -7.27 6.19 3.41
C HIS A 31 -6.46 5.81 4.66
N THR A 32 -5.48 6.65 5.02
CA THR A 32 -4.58 6.41 6.17
C THR A 32 -5.27 6.27 7.52
N GLY A 33 -6.46 6.85 7.71
CA GLY A 33 -7.20 6.76 8.98
C GLY A 33 -7.56 5.34 9.39
N ARG A 34 -7.59 4.40 8.46
CA ARG A 34 -7.88 2.99 8.75
C ARG A 34 -6.71 2.24 9.39
N TYR A 35 -5.55 2.91 9.53
CA TYR A 35 -4.33 2.35 10.13
C TYR A 35 -4.05 2.89 11.54
N GLU A 36 -5.03 3.49 12.22
CA GLU A 36 -4.87 4.06 13.56
C GLU A 36 -4.35 3.02 14.56
N HIS A 37 -4.93 1.82 14.56
CA HIS A 37 -4.53 0.71 15.44
C HIS A 37 -3.12 0.18 15.10
N VAL A 38 -2.77 0.12 13.81
CA VAL A 38 -1.41 -0.27 13.37
C VAL A 38 -0.40 0.76 13.85
N ALA A 39 -0.68 2.05 13.63
CA ALA A 39 0.18 3.14 14.09
C ALA A 39 0.34 3.15 15.62
N ALA A 40 -0.75 2.89 16.38
CA ALA A 40 -0.69 2.78 17.83
C ALA A 40 0.28 1.68 18.28
N ARG A 41 0.26 0.51 17.65
CA ARG A 41 1.19 -0.59 17.97
C ARG A 41 2.65 -0.23 17.67
N PHE A 42 2.93 0.46 16.55
CA PHE A 42 4.28 0.98 16.27
C PHE A 42 4.69 2.06 17.29
N ASN A 43 3.76 2.97 17.66
CA ASN A 43 4.04 4.01 18.66
C ASN A 43 4.39 3.42 20.03
N GLU A 44 3.69 2.37 20.49
CA GLU A 44 4.02 1.64 21.73
C GLU A 44 5.46 1.11 21.74
N CYS A 45 6.00 0.81 20.57
CA CYS A 45 7.38 0.37 20.41
C CYS A 45 8.36 1.52 20.09
N GLY A 46 7.96 2.78 20.26
CA GLY A 46 8.82 3.93 20.03
C GLY A 46 9.09 4.24 18.54
N VAL A 47 8.18 3.86 17.66
CA VAL A 47 8.28 4.09 16.22
C VAL A 47 7.19 5.05 15.77
N ALA A 48 7.55 6.21 15.22
CA ALA A 48 6.59 7.16 14.67
C ALA A 48 6.07 6.67 13.31
N VAL A 49 4.82 7.01 12.99
CA VAL A 49 4.21 6.65 11.70
C VAL A 49 3.69 7.91 11.01
N ALA A 50 3.85 7.99 9.69
CA ALA A 50 3.19 9.02 8.88
C ALA A 50 2.81 8.43 7.52
N GLY A 51 1.68 8.89 6.96
CA GLY A 51 1.21 8.41 5.66
C GLY A 51 0.31 9.44 4.99
N PRO A 52 0.43 9.66 3.66
CA PRO A 52 -0.50 10.52 2.93
C PRO A 52 -1.76 9.77 2.56
N ASP A 53 -2.89 10.44 2.52
CA ASP A 53 -4.00 9.99 1.71
C ASP A 53 -3.61 10.20 0.23
N HIS A 54 -3.58 9.16 -0.55
CA HIS A 54 -3.12 9.26 -1.95
C HIS A 54 -3.98 10.18 -2.80
N ILE A 55 -3.45 10.73 -3.90
CA ILE A 55 -4.21 11.52 -4.85
C ILE A 55 -5.51 10.80 -5.22
N GLY A 56 -6.65 11.49 -5.11
CA GLY A 56 -7.96 10.92 -5.42
C GLY A 56 -8.48 9.90 -4.38
N HIS A 57 -7.88 9.85 -3.19
CA HIS A 57 -8.28 8.97 -2.08
C HIS A 57 -8.48 9.77 -0.78
N GLY A 58 -9.22 9.19 0.15
CA GLY A 58 -9.43 9.76 1.46
C GLY A 58 -9.86 11.23 1.41
N ALA A 59 -9.18 12.10 2.16
CA ALA A 59 -9.41 13.53 2.18
C ALA A 59 -8.54 14.31 1.17
N SER A 60 -7.67 13.62 0.42
CA SER A 60 -6.80 14.27 -0.58
C SER A 60 -7.56 14.69 -1.83
N PRO A 61 -7.09 15.78 -2.51
CA PRO A 61 -7.67 16.24 -3.75
C PRO A 61 -7.45 15.23 -4.88
N GLY A 62 -8.17 15.45 -5.99
CA GLY A 62 -8.08 14.65 -7.20
C GLY A 62 -9.41 14.00 -7.56
N VAL A 63 -9.47 13.42 -8.74
CA VAL A 63 -10.60 12.61 -9.18
C VAL A 63 -10.53 11.25 -8.50
N ARG A 64 -11.64 10.81 -7.93
CA ARG A 64 -11.68 9.55 -7.19
C ARG A 64 -11.19 8.39 -8.04
N VAL A 65 -10.24 7.62 -7.48
CA VAL A 65 -9.62 6.43 -8.08
C VAL A 65 -9.21 6.64 -9.54
N TYR A 66 -8.56 7.79 -9.82
CA TYR A 66 -8.04 8.14 -11.13
C TYR A 66 -6.69 8.84 -11.05
N LEU A 67 -5.77 8.39 -11.89
CA LEU A 67 -4.49 9.04 -12.20
C LEU A 67 -4.26 9.04 -13.71
N LYS A 68 -3.37 9.90 -14.17
CA LYS A 68 -2.86 9.89 -15.54
C LYS A 68 -1.78 8.83 -15.73
N VAL A 69 -0.85 8.76 -14.78
CA VAL A 69 0.25 7.79 -14.74
C VAL A 69 0.48 7.35 -13.30
N PHE A 70 0.81 6.07 -13.08
CA PHE A 70 0.97 5.48 -11.75
C PHE A 70 2.03 6.19 -10.90
N SER A 71 3.08 6.73 -11.53
CA SER A 71 4.16 7.44 -10.85
C SER A 71 3.74 8.74 -10.15
N GLU A 72 2.53 9.27 -10.42
CA GLU A 72 2.01 10.44 -9.69
C GLU A 72 1.81 10.16 -8.19
N TYR A 73 1.71 8.88 -7.78
CA TYR A 73 1.67 8.52 -6.36
C TYR A 73 3.02 8.70 -5.64
N LEU A 74 4.14 8.69 -6.37
CA LEU A 74 5.47 8.66 -5.76
C LEU A 74 5.91 10.01 -5.17
N GLU A 75 5.56 11.11 -5.84
CA GLU A 75 5.97 12.46 -5.40
C GLU A 75 5.42 12.80 -4.02
N PRO A 76 4.11 12.65 -3.68
CA PRO A 76 3.60 12.91 -2.34
C PRO A 76 4.25 12.03 -1.26
N MET A 77 4.56 10.78 -1.59
CA MET A 77 5.27 9.87 -0.68
C MET A 77 6.68 10.38 -0.38
N LEU A 78 7.43 10.79 -1.39
CA LEU A 78 8.77 11.36 -1.22
C LEU A 78 8.76 12.71 -0.51
N ALA A 79 7.76 13.55 -0.78
CA ALA A 79 7.57 14.81 -0.08
C ALA A 79 7.31 14.59 1.42
N LEU A 80 6.47 13.62 1.78
CA LEU A 80 6.25 13.27 3.19
C LEU A 80 7.49 12.58 3.81
N ARG A 81 8.21 11.78 3.02
CA ARG A 81 9.49 11.19 3.47
C ARG A 81 10.50 12.28 3.89
N ALA A 82 10.60 13.36 3.10
CA ALA A 82 11.46 14.50 3.44
C ALA A 82 11.00 15.21 4.73
N ARG A 83 9.68 15.32 4.96
CA ARG A 83 9.13 15.87 6.22
C ARG A 83 9.47 14.98 7.42
N ILE A 84 9.51 13.66 7.25
CA ILE A 84 9.94 12.73 8.31
C ILE A 84 11.41 13.01 8.68
N ASP A 85 12.29 13.32 7.73
CA ASP A 85 13.67 13.68 8.04
C ASP A 85 13.79 15.00 8.84
N ASP A 86 12.90 15.96 8.57
CA ASP A 86 12.84 17.21 9.35
C ASP A 86 12.35 16.96 10.79
N TRP A 87 11.36 16.07 10.99
CA TRP A 87 10.83 15.76 12.33
C TRP A 87 11.75 14.86 13.14
N TYR A 88 12.43 13.92 12.49
CA TYR A 88 13.24 12.87 13.10
C TYR A 88 14.60 12.75 12.44
N PRO A 89 15.47 13.77 12.57
CA PRO A 89 16.75 13.81 11.86
C PRO A 89 17.64 12.62 12.21
N GLY A 90 18.11 11.93 11.17
CA GLY A 90 19.01 10.79 11.29
C GLY A 90 18.38 9.48 11.78
N ARG A 91 17.06 9.42 11.97
CA ARG A 91 16.37 8.18 12.33
C ARG A 91 16.13 7.31 11.10
N PRO A 92 16.27 5.98 11.21
CA PRO A 92 15.95 5.09 10.11
C PRO A 92 14.46 5.17 9.75
N VAL A 93 14.15 5.17 8.45
CA VAL A 93 12.78 5.18 7.95
C VAL A 93 12.51 3.89 7.21
N PHE A 94 11.45 3.21 7.62
CA PHE A 94 10.92 2.03 6.95
C PHE A 94 9.73 2.40 6.09
N LEU A 95 9.57 1.71 4.98
CA LEU A 95 8.41 1.85 4.11
C LEU A 95 7.41 0.74 4.43
N MET A 96 6.13 1.09 4.62
CA MET A 96 5.06 0.11 4.79
C MET A 96 3.98 0.36 3.75
N GLY A 97 3.54 -0.69 3.05
CA GLY A 97 2.51 -0.57 2.03
C GLY A 97 1.51 -1.71 2.06
N HIS A 98 0.22 -1.37 1.96
CA HIS A 98 -0.86 -2.35 1.84
C HIS A 98 -1.49 -2.29 0.45
N SER A 99 -1.76 -3.46 -0.15
CA SER A 99 -2.48 -3.58 -1.42
C SER A 99 -1.85 -2.70 -2.53
N MET A 100 -2.59 -1.76 -3.11
CA MET A 100 -2.06 -0.73 -4.02
C MET A 100 -0.89 0.05 -3.40
N GLY A 101 -0.93 0.31 -2.09
CA GLY A 101 0.20 0.92 -1.36
C GLY A 101 1.45 0.04 -1.37
N GLY A 102 1.30 -1.28 -1.39
CA GLY A 102 2.40 -2.24 -1.61
C GLY A 102 3.02 -2.10 -3.01
N LEU A 103 2.17 -1.93 -4.03
CA LEU A 103 2.61 -1.66 -5.40
C LEU A 103 3.31 -0.29 -5.51
N ILE A 104 2.76 0.77 -4.89
CA ILE A 104 3.40 2.08 -4.79
C ILE A 104 4.76 1.96 -4.11
N SER A 105 4.85 1.18 -3.03
CA SER A 105 6.09 0.94 -2.30
C SER A 105 7.14 0.27 -3.18
N ALA A 106 6.77 -0.75 -3.96
CA ALA A 106 7.70 -1.37 -4.91
C ALA A 106 8.26 -0.36 -5.91
N HIS A 107 7.43 0.51 -6.49
CA HIS A 107 7.87 1.57 -7.40
C HIS A 107 8.76 2.62 -6.73
N LEU A 108 8.49 2.98 -5.46
CA LEU A 108 9.38 3.82 -4.66
C LEU A 108 10.76 3.17 -4.48
N LEU A 109 10.79 1.87 -4.17
CA LEU A 109 12.04 1.13 -4.02
C LEU A 109 12.83 1.05 -5.31
N LEU A 110 12.19 0.86 -6.45
CA LEU A 110 12.84 0.87 -7.77
C LEU A 110 13.51 2.20 -8.12
N THR A 111 13.09 3.30 -7.51
CA THR A 111 13.59 4.65 -7.83
C THR A 111 14.38 5.29 -6.68
N SER A 112 14.12 4.91 -5.45
CA SER A 112 14.58 5.65 -4.25
C SER A 112 14.85 4.74 -3.05
N GLN A 113 15.23 3.47 -3.24
CA GLN A 113 15.41 2.53 -2.13
C GLN A 113 16.43 2.99 -1.08
N ALA A 114 17.42 3.79 -1.47
CA ALA A 114 18.41 4.35 -0.54
C ALA A 114 17.81 5.32 0.52
N ALA A 115 16.56 5.78 0.32
CA ALA A 115 15.85 6.60 1.29
C ALA A 115 15.23 5.78 2.44
N PHE A 116 15.30 4.45 2.39
CA PHE A 116 14.66 3.56 3.34
C PHE A 116 15.64 2.55 3.93
N ARG A 117 15.40 2.18 5.19
CA ARG A 117 16.15 1.14 5.90
C ARG A 117 15.69 -0.26 5.51
N GLY A 118 14.40 -0.42 5.25
CA GLY A 118 13.75 -1.65 4.86
C GLY A 118 12.31 -1.39 4.44
N ALA A 119 11.62 -2.42 3.97
CA ALA A 119 10.22 -2.33 3.56
C ALA A 119 9.37 -3.48 4.10
N MET A 120 8.10 -3.18 4.37
CA MET A 120 7.09 -4.11 4.89
C MET A 120 5.85 -4.02 4.01
N LEU A 121 5.44 -5.13 3.40
CA LEU A 121 4.30 -5.16 2.49
C LEU A 121 3.20 -6.09 3.03
N SER A 122 1.95 -5.63 2.96
CA SER A 122 0.77 -6.35 3.43
C SER A 122 -0.20 -6.56 2.26
N GLY A 123 -0.49 -7.80 1.89
CA GLY A 123 -1.38 -8.12 0.77
C GLY A 123 -1.10 -7.30 -0.49
N PRO A 124 0.16 -7.13 -0.93
CA PRO A 124 0.50 -6.19 -1.99
C PRO A 124 -0.14 -6.58 -3.32
N ALA A 125 -0.66 -5.59 -4.06
CA ALA A 125 -1.33 -5.80 -5.33
C ALA A 125 -0.32 -6.04 -6.47
N PHE A 126 0.30 -7.23 -6.51
CA PHE A 126 1.21 -7.64 -7.58
C PHE A 126 0.58 -8.57 -8.61
N HIS A 127 -0.62 -9.06 -8.34
CA HIS A 127 -1.41 -9.88 -9.26
C HIS A 127 -2.87 -9.44 -9.27
N ALA A 128 -3.47 -9.52 -10.44
CA ALA A 128 -4.91 -9.44 -10.62
C ALA A 128 -5.30 -10.43 -11.72
N ASP A 129 -6.40 -11.13 -11.53
CA ASP A 129 -6.91 -12.04 -12.55
C ASP A 129 -7.09 -11.31 -13.89
N PRO A 130 -6.46 -11.79 -14.96
CA PRO A 130 -6.49 -11.11 -16.24
C PRO A 130 -7.91 -11.18 -16.83
N ALA A 131 -8.48 -10.01 -17.14
CA ALA A 131 -9.67 -9.97 -17.96
C ALA A 131 -9.40 -10.60 -19.35
N PRO A 132 -10.42 -11.16 -20.03
CA PRO A 132 -10.26 -11.71 -21.37
C PRO A 132 -9.56 -10.72 -22.32
N ALA A 133 -8.67 -11.22 -23.19
CA ALA A 133 -7.85 -10.37 -24.07
C ALA A 133 -8.61 -9.29 -24.85
N PRO A 134 -9.84 -9.53 -25.38
CA PRO A 134 -10.61 -8.47 -26.02
C PRO A 134 -11.02 -7.35 -25.06
N VAL A 135 -11.34 -7.69 -23.80
CA VAL A 135 -11.71 -6.72 -22.76
C VAL A 135 -10.49 -5.87 -22.39
N MET A 136 -9.32 -6.50 -22.26
CA MET A 136 -8.07 -5.79 -22.01
C MET A 136 -7.72 -4.82 -23.13
N LEU A 137 -7.87 -5.24 -24.39
CA LEU A 137 -7.62 -4.36 -25.55
C LEU A 137 -8.56 -3.16 -25.54
N ILE A 138 -9.85 -3.38 -25.26
CA ILE A 138 -10.85 -2.30 -25.15
C ILE A 138 -10.47 -1.37 -23.98
N GLY A 139 -10.12 -1.91 -22.81
CA GLY A 139 -9.67 -1.13 -21.66
C GLY A 139 -8.47 -0.24 -21.99
N ARG A 140 -7.45 -0.81 -22.66
CA ARG A 140 -6.27 -0.05 -23.12
C ARG A 140 -6.61 1.08 -24.09
N LEU A 141 -7.61 0.94 -24.93
CA LEU A 141 -8.10 2.02 -25.81
C LEU A 141 -8.92 3.06 -25.03
N LEU A 142 -9.81 2.59 -24.14
CA LEU A 142 -10.67 3.48 -23.35
C LEU A 142 -9.87 4.37 -22.39
N ARG A 143 -8.70 3.94 -21.92
CA ARG A 143 -7.84 4.78 -21.06
C ARG A 143 -7.45 6.11 -21.71
N TYR A 144 -7.42 6.19 -23.04
CA TYR A 144 -7.12 7.43 -23.77
C TYR A 144 -8.34 8.27 -24.10
N VAL A 145 -9.51 7.64 -24.29
CA VAL A 145 -10.73 8.32 -24.75
C VAL A 145 -11.68 8.61 -23.59
N LEU A 146 -11.82 7.66 -22.67
CA LEU A 146 -12.71 7.73 -21.51
C LEU A 146 -11.99 7.27 -20.23
N PRO A 147 -10.86 7.88 -19.83
CA PRO A 147 -10.01 7.41 -18.74
C PRO A 147 -10.70 7.38 -17.37
N LYS A 148 -11.74 8.18 -17.19
CA LYS A 148 -12.53 8.28 -15.94
C LYS A 148 -13.77 7.39 -15.93
N LEU A 149 -13.97 6.58 -16.97
CA LEU A 149 -15.08 5.62 -17.01
C LEU A 149 -14.87 4.56 -15.94
N GLY A 150 -15.83 4.41 -15.03
CA GLY A 150 -15.80 3.35 -14.01
C GLY A 150 -16.10 1.98 -14.63
N MET A 151 -15.23 1.01 -14.44
CA MET A 151 -15.34 -0.33 -15.03
C MET A 151 -15.64 -1.41 -14.00
N VAL A 152 -14.84 -1.52 -12.95
CA VAL A 152 -14.84 -2.62 -11.98
C VAL A 152 -15.11 -2.09 -10.58
N SER A 153 -15.99 -2.73 -9.83
CA SER A 153 -16.18 -2.48 -8.40
C SER A 153 -15.39 -3.52 -7.62
N LEU A 154 -14.74 -3.10 -6.53
CA LEU A 154 -14.22 -4.03 -5.55
C LEU A 154 -15.38 -4.62 -4.73
N ASP A 155 -15.29 -5.90 -4.40
CA ASP A 155 -16.23 -6.52 -3.46
C ASP A 155 -15.71 -6.32 -2.03
N ALA A 156 -16.38 -5.46 -1.26
CA ALA A 156 -16.00 -5.18 0.12
C ALA A 156 -16.02 -6.44 1.02
N ASN A 157 -16.75 -7.50 0.65
CA ASN A 157 -16.73 -8.75 1.42
C ASN A 157 -15.39 -9.49 1.35
N GLY A 158 -14.52 -9.12 0.41
CA GLY A 158 -13.17 -9.68 0.30
C GLY A 158 -12.14 -9.02 1.22
N VAL A 159 -12.47 -7.92 1.90
CA VAL A 159 -11.47 -7.18 2.70
C VAL A 159 -11.10 -7.93 3.98
N SER A 160 -12.06 -8.51 4.71
CA SER A 160 -11.84 -9.26 5.95
C SER A 160 -12.94 -10.32 6.15
N ARG A 161 -12.63 -11.36 6.91
CA ARG A 161 -13.60 -12.34 7.41
C ARG A 161 -14.49 -11.77 8.53
N ASP A 162 -14.05 -10.68 9.18
CA ASP A 162 -14.85 -10.03 10.22
C ASP A 162 -15.94 -9.14 9.58
N PRO A 163 -17.25 -9.47 9.76
CA PRO A 163 -18.33 -8.68 9.19
C PRO A 163 -18.41 -7.26 9.78
N ALA A 164 -17.86 -7.00 10.96
CA ALA A 164 -17.81 -5.66 11.53
C ALA A 164 -16.83 -4.79 10.76
N VAL A 165 -15.65 -5.31 10.41
CA VAL A 165 -14.67 -4.62 9.56
C VAL A 165 -15.25 -4.30 8.19
N VAL A 166 -15.97 -5.25 7.58
CA VAL A 166 -16.66 -5.04 6.29
C VAL A 166 -17.72 -3.92 6.40
N ALA A 167 -18.52 -3.94 7.48
CA ALA A 167 -19.55 -2.93 7.71
C ALA A 167 -18.93 -1.53 7.90
N ASP A 168 -17.87 -1.42 8.68
CA ASP A 168 -17.13 -0.17 8.90
C ASP A 168 -16.50 0.35 7.61
N TYR A 169 -15.91 -0.55 6.78
CA TYR A 169 -15.37 -0.20 5.46
C TYR A 169 -16.45 0.42 4.57
N ILE A 170 -17.62 -0.21 4.48
CA ILE A 170 -18.74 0.27 3.65
C ILE A 170 -19.32 1.60 4.17
N ALA A 171 -19.37 1.77 5.49
CA ALA A 171 -19.94 2.95 6.13
C ALA A 171 -19.01 4.16 6.16
N ASP A 172 -17.70 3.97 5.95
CA ASP A 172 -16.72 5.04 6.02
C ASP A 172 -16.87 6.04 4.85
N PRO A 173 -17.15 7.33 5.12
CA PRO A 173 -17.35 8.34 4.08
C PRO A 173 -16.07 8.67 3.28
N LEU A 174 -14.89 8.29 3.77
CA LEU A 174 -13.61 8.49 3.09
C LEU A 174 -13.22 7.28 2.23
N VAL A 175 -13.89 6.15 2.39
CA VAL A 175 -13.76 4.97 1.52
C VAL A 175 -14.60 5.18 0.27
N TYR A 176 -14.02 4.90 -0.89
CA TYR A 176 -14.72 5.02 -2.16
C TYR A 176 -15.33 3.68 -2.59
N ASN A 177 -16.62 3.54 -2.44
CA ASN A 177 -17.39 2.34 -2.80
C ASN A 177 -17.84 2.30 -4.28
N GLY A 178 -17.28 3.15 -5.12
CA GLY A 178 -17.61 3.22 -6.55
C GLY A 178 -16.75 2.31 -7.43
N LYS A 179 -16.84 2.54 -8.73
CA LYS A 179 -16.09 1.77 -9.72
C LYS A 179 -14.69 2.34 -9.93
N ILE A 180 -13.69 1.48 -9.98
CA ILE A 180 -12.32 1.83 -10.40
C ILE A 180 -12.37 2.34 -11.84
N THR A 181 -11.71 3.45 -12.09
CA THR A 181 -11.66 4.06 -13.43
C THR A 181 -10.80 3.22 -14.37
N THR A 182 -11.14 3.25 -15.66
CA THR A 182 -10.35 2.56 -16.71
C THR A 182 -8.88 3.02 -16.69
N GLY A 183 -8.65 4.32 -16.48
CA GLY A 183 -7.29 4.88 -16.39
C GLY A 183 -6.49 4.24 -15.28
N LEU A 184 -6.98 4.29 -14.04
CA LEU A 184 -6.26 3.72 -12.90
C LEU A 184 -6.11 2.20 -13.01
N GLY A 185 -7.16 1.48 -13.42
CA GLY A 185 -7.08 0.02 -13.56
C GLY A 185 -5.99 -0.43 -14.52
N ILE A 186 -5.88 0.19 -15.69
CA ILE A 186 -4.80 -0.12 -16.65
C ILE A 186 -3.42 0.31 -16.15
N GLU A 187 -3.31 1.49 -15.52
CA GLU A 187 -2.05 1.94 -14.92
C GLU A 187 -1.56 0.99 -13.81
N MET A 188 -2.48 0.45 -12.99
CA MET A 188 -2.11 -0.54 -11.98
C MET A 188 -1.60 -1.84 -12.61
N LEU A 189 -2.27 -2.36 -13.65
CA LEU A 189 -1.81 -3.58 -14.34
C LEU A 189 -0.42 -3.38 -14.96
N ASP A 190 -0.20 -2.24 -15.64
CA ASP A 190 1.10 -1.92 -16.21
C ASP A 190 2.17 -1.75 -15.09
N ALA A 191 1.80 -1.21 -13.92
CA ALA A 191 2.67 -1.07 -12.76
C ALA A 191 3.01 -2.43 -12.10
N MET A 192 2.07 -3.37 -12.03
CA MET A 192 2.31 -4.75 -11.56
C MET A 192 3.37 -5.44 -12.42
N ASP A 193 3.23 -5.37 -13.75
CA ASP A 193 4.21 -5.93 -14.69
C ASP A 193 5.61 -5.35 -14.47
N VAL A 194 5.71 -4.03 -14.28
CA VAL A 194 6.99 -3.35 -14.01
C VAL A 194 7.57 -3.78 -12.66
N ALA A 195 6.76 -3.86 -11.61
CA ALA A 195 7.21 -4.26 -10.28
C ALA A 195 7.81 -5.67 -10.29
N ILE A 196 7.14 -6.65 -10.90
CA ILE A 196 7.63 -8.03 -11.01
C ILE A 196 8.90 -8.09 -11.87
N THR A 197 8.87 -7.47 -13.06
CA THR A 197 9.98 -7.55 -14.01
C THR A 197 11.27 -6.94 -13.49
N ARG A 198 11.16 -5.88 -12.67
CA ARG A 198 12.28 -5.14 -12.12
C ARG A 198 12.57 -5.45 -10.63
N ALA A 199 11.86 -6.38 -10.02
CA ALA A 199 12.05 -6.74 -8.60
C ALA A 199 13.51 -7.08 -8.25
N GLY A 200 14.28 -7.62 -9.19
CA GLY A 200 15.72 -7.90 -9.03
C GLY A 200 16.59 -6.68 -8.70
N GLU A 201 16.11 -5.45 -8.97
CA GLU A 201 16.79 -4.20 -8.62
C GLU A 201 16.61 -3.80 -7.15
N ILE A 202 15.64 -4.38 -6.45
CA ILE A 202 15.33 -4.10 -5.04
C ILE A 202 16.22 -5.01 -4.17
N THR A 203 17.09 -4.39 -3.38
CA THR A 203 18.12 -5.12 -2.62
C THR A 203 18.12 -4.85 -1.11
N LEU A 204 17.29 -3.88 -0.62
CA LEU A 204 17.15 -3.62 0.80
C LEU A 204 16.35 -4.74 1.50
N PRO A 205 16.46 -4.87 2.84
CA PRO A 205 15.65 -5.81 3.62
C PRO A 205 14.15 -5.63 3.37
N ILE A 206 13.43 -6.72 3.14
CA ILE A 206 11.99 -6.66 2.85
C ILE A 206 11.22 -7.80 3.50
N TYR A 207 10.10 -7.45 4.14
CA TYR A 207 9.11 -8.37 4.70
C TYR A 207 7.80 -8.26 3.94
N ILE A 208 7.27 -9.38 3.50
CA ILE A 208 5.98 -9.49 2.81
C ILE A 208 5.09 -10.43 3.60
N ALA A 209 3.87 -10.02 3.91
CA ALA A 209 2.86 -10.90 4.45
C ALA A 209 1.57 -10.84 3.63
N HIS A 210 0.92 -11.99 3.42
CA HIS A 210 -0.26 -12.10 2.58
C HIS A 210 -1.23 -13.15 3.15
N GLY A 211 -2.54 -12.87 3.11
CA GLY A 211 -3.55 -13.87 3.42
C GLY A 211 -3.66 -14.90 2.28
N ASP A 212 -3.61 -16.19 2.58
CA ASP A 212 -3.66 -17.21 1.52
C ASP A 212 -5.06 -17.42 0.93
N ALA A 213 -6.09 -16.84 1.58
CA ALA A 213 -7.47 -16.82 1.08
C ALA A 213 -7.87 -15.45 0.48
N ASP A 214 -6.90 -14.58 0.17
CA ASP A 214 -7.14 -13.31 -0.49
C ASP A 214 -7.64 -13.50 -1.93
N VAL A 215 -8.86 -13.00 -2.19
CA VAL A 215 -9.51 -13.03 -3.52
C VAL A 215 -9.46 -11.68 -4.26
N MET A 216 -8.87 -10.64 -3.64
CA MET A 216 -8.79 -9.30 -4.21
C MET A 216 -7.44 -9.03 -4.89
N ALA A 217 -6.35 -9.50 -4.26
CA ALA A 217 -4.99 -9.48 -4.81
C ALA A 217 -4.38 -10.87 -4.62
N GLY A 218 -4.31 -11.66 -5.67
CA GLY A 218 -3.90 -13.06 -5.57
C GLY A 218 -2.53 -13.23 -4.89
N PRO A 219 -2.41 -14.11 -3.87
CA PRO A 219 -1.17 -14.33 -3.12
C PRO A 219 -0.01 -14.84 -3.99
N GLU A 220 -0.30 -15.42 -5.15
CA GLU A 220 0.69 -15.80 -6.17
C GLU A 220 1.50 -14.61 -6.68
N GLY A 221 0.93 -13.39 -6.67
CA GLY A 221 1.66 -12.17 -7.01
C GLY A 221 2.76 -11.85 -6.00
N SER A 222 2.49 -12.04 -4.71
CA SER A 222 3.50 -11.90 -3.65
C SER A 222 4.60 -12.94 -3.78
N GLN A 223 4.27 -14.20 -4.12
CA GLN A 223 5.25 -15.23 -4.37
C GLN A 223 6.13 -14.88 -5.58
N ALA A 224 5.52 -14.50 -6.71
CA ALA A 224 6.26 -14.13 -7.91
C ALA A 224 7.20 -12.93 -7.68
N PHE A 225 6.73 -11.91 -6.96
CA PHE A 225 7.55 -10.76 -6.61
C PHE A 225 8.70 -11.17 -5.68
N PHE A 226 8.42 -11.96 -4.63
CA PHE A 226 9.42 -12.46 -3.69
C PHE A 226 10.52 -13.27 -4.40
N ASP A 227 10.14 -14.16 -5.31
CA ASP A 227 11.10 -14.99 -6.06
C ASP A 227 12.03 -14.13 -6.92
N ALA A 228 11.50 -13.05 -7.52
CA ALA A 228 12.23 -12.15 -8.39
C ALA A 228 13.10 -11.11 -7.64
N LEU A 229 12.87 -10.88 -6.32
CA LEU A 229 13.60 -9.88 -5.53
C LEU A 229 15.10 -10.13 -5.50
N GLY A 230 15.89 -9.06 -5.71
CA GLY A 230 17.36 -9.05 -5.55
C GLY A 230 17.84 -9.01 -4.09
N ALA A 231 16.95 -8.72 -3.15
CA ALA A 231 17.24 -8.68 -1.72
C ALA A 231 17.72 -10.04 -1.20
N GLN A 232 18.82 -10.03 -0.42
CA GLN A 232 19.31 -11.23 0.27
C GLN A 232 18.57 -11.45 1.59
N ASP A 233 18.17 -10.35 2.24
CA ASP A 233 17.38 -10.34 3.46
C ASP A 233 15.92 -10.11 3.08
N LYS A 234 15.19 -11.20 2.86
CA LYS A 234 13.79 -11.17 2.45
C LYS A 234 13.00 -12.28 3.12
N THR A 235 11.80 -11.94 3.57
CA THR A 235 10.86 -12.86 4.21
C THR A 235 9.49 -12.75 3.55
N LEU A 236 8.85 -13.89 3.33
CA LEU A 236 7.46 -13.99 2.86
C LEU A 236 6.69 -14.92 3.81
N ASP A 237 5.66 -14.37 4.46
CA ASP A 237 4.74 -15.11 5.33
C ASP A 237 3.36 -15.18 4.69
N PHE A 238 2.85 -16.39 4.46
CA PHE A 238 1.43 -16.60 4.15
C PHE A 238 0.64 -16.90 5.40
N TRP A 239 -0.46 -16.16 5.60
CA TRP A 239 -1.35 -16.29 6.75
C TRP A 239 -2.56 -17.15 6.39
N PRO A 240 -2.67 -18.37 6.96
CA PRO A 240 -3.69 -19.33 6.57
C PRO A 240 -5.12 -18.84 6.82
N GLY A 241 -5.94 -18.86 5.77
CA GLY A 241 -7.35 -18.50 5.80
C GLY A 241 -7.65 -17.01 5.89
N LEU A 242 -6.63 -16.12 6.03
CA LEU A 242 -6.86 -14.68 6.07
C LEU A 242 -7.18 -14.13 4.67
N TYR A 243 -8.05 -13.09 4.66
CA TYR A 243 -8.43 -12.36 3.46
C TYR A 243 -7.44 -11.20 3.17
N HIS A 244 -7.87 -10.23 2.38
CA HIS A 244 -7.01 -9.17 1.84
C HIS A 244 -6.38 -8.27 2.92
N GLU A 245 -7.18 -7.77 3.84
CA GLU A 245 -6.73 -6.85 4.87
C GLU A 245 -6.25 -7.60 6.13
N ILE A 246 -5.13 -8.30 6.04
CA ILE A 246 -4.58 -9.10 7.15
C ILE A 246 -4.34 -8.27 8.43
N LEU A 247 -4.21 -6.95 8.31
CA LEU A 247 -4.07 -6.00 9.42
C LEU A 247 -5.42 -5.68 10.10
N ASN A 248 -6.55 -6.10 9.51
CA ASN A 248 -7.91 -5.89 9.98
C ASN A 248 -8.67 -7.24 10.18
N GLU A 249 -7.97 -8.36 10.11
CA GLU A 249 -8.51 -9.67 10.40
C GLU A 249 -8.61 -9.93 11.91
N PRO A 250 -9.38 -10.91 12.37
CA PRO A 250 -9.41 -11.27 13.80
C PRO A 250 -8.04 -11.54 14.42
N GLU A 251 -7.07 -12.00 13.62
CA GLU A 251 -5.68 -12.26 14.01
C GLU A 251 -4.75 -11.04 13.86
N SER A 252 -5.28 -9.85 13.61
CA SER A 252 -4.52 -8.62 13.31
C SER A 252 -3.43 -8.29 14.34
N GLU A 253 -3.67 -8.54 15.63
CA GLU A 253 -2.68 -8.32 16.68
C GLU A 253 -1.42 -9.17 16.50
N GLU A 254 -1.57 -10.44 16.10
CA GLU A 254 -0.43 -11.31 15.81
C GLU A 254 0.29 -10.86 14.54
N VAL A 255 -0.48 -10.52 13.49
CA VAL A 255 0.05 -9.99 12.23
C VAL A 255 0.88 -8.73 12.48
N ILE A 256 0.32 -7.73 13.19
CA ILE A 256 1.01 -6.46 13.46
C ILE A 256 2.26 -6.70 14.32
N THR A 257 2.18 -7.61 15.29
CA THR A 257 3.34 -7.99 16.11
C THR A 257 4.50 -8.54 15.27
N ARG A 258 4.22 -9.31 14.20
CA ARG A 258 5.24 -9.77 13.26
C ARG A 258 5.92 -8.60 12.53
N TYR A 259 5.16 -7.60 12.08
CA TYR A 259 5.71 -6.40 11.45
C TYR A 259 6.61 -5.61 12.41
N VAL A 260 6.15 -5.41 13.65
CA VAL A 260 6.93 -4.71 14.68
C VAL A 260 8.23 -5.45 14.98
N ASN A 261 8.16 -6.76 15.21
CA ASN A 261 9.34 -7.59 15.51
C ASN A 261 10.35 -7.57 14.34
N TRP A 262 9.86 -7.63 13.10
CA TRP A 262 10.72 -7.55 11.93
C TRP A 262 11.42 -6.18 11.86
N LEU A 263 10.67 -5.09 12.05
CA LEU A 263 11.25 -3.74 12.07
C LEU A 263 12.32 -3.61 13.16
N GLU A 264 12.03 -4.08 14.38
CA GLU A 264 12.98 -4.02 15.50
C GLU A 264 14.28 -4.78 15.24
N ALA A 265 14.20 -5.91 14.55
CA ALA A 265 15.38 -6.67 14.17
C ALA A 265 16.25 -5.98 13.10
N HIS A 266 15.72 -4.92 12.44
CA HIS A 266 16.39 -4.20 11.36
C HIS A 266 16.73 -2.74 11.70
N LEU A 267 16.61 -2.35 12.98
CA LEU A 267 16.97 -1.01 13.48
C LEU A 267 18.46 -0.66 13.34
#